data_b84092115a4e7be8ad15f96b3390d538
#
_entry.id   b84092115a4e7be8ad15f96b3390d538
#
_cell.length_a   1.000
_cell.length_b   1.000
_cell.length_c   1.000
_cell.angle_alpha   90.00
_cell.angle_beta   90.00
_cell.angle_gamma   90.00
#
_symmetry.space_group_name_H-M   'P 1'
#
loop_
_entity.id
_entity.type
_entity.pdbx_description
1 polymer ?
#
loop_
_entity_poly.entity_id
_entity_poly.type
_entity_poly.pdbx_seq_one_letter_code
_entity_poly.pdbx_strand_id
1 'polypeptide(L)'
;QPRVLLAPGIYDALTALIAERAGFEALYLSGASIAYTRLGRSDVGLVTSSEVADTLARIRERVEAPLIVDADTGYGNALNVQRTVREFERAGATMIQLEDQTFPKRCGHLDGKSVIGTNEMCGKLRAALDARRSDDTLVLARTDALGVEGLEAALERAERYLACGVDALFIEALRTPEQMDTACTRFATRVPMLANMVEGGKTPLQSA
;
A
#
# COMPACT_ATOMS: atom_id res chain seq x y z
N GLN A 1 -3.08 -4.02 24.87
CA GLN A 1 -3.33 -4.50 23.48
C GLN A 1 -2.72 -3.48 22.53
N PRO A 2 -2.11 -3.90 21.42
CA PRO A 2 -1.68 -2.97 20.41
C PRO A 2 -2.91 -2.21 19.89
N ARG A 3 -2.79 -0.88 19.79
CA ARG A 3 -3.86 -0.01 19.29
C ARG A 3 -4.01 -0.21 17.78
N VAL A 4 -5.23 -0.46 17.32
CA VAL A 4 -5.56 -0.45 15.89
C VAL A 4 -5.71 1.00 15.44
N LEU A 5 -4.99 1.39 14.39
CA LEU A 5 -5.10 2.70 13.75
C LEU A 5 -6.02 2.57 12.52
N LEU A 6 -7.09 3.36 12.47
CA LEU A 6 -7.98 3.42 11.32
C LEU A 6 -7.50 4.52 10.37
N ALA A 7 -7.21 4.16 9.12
CA ALA A 7 -6.81 5.06 8.05
C ALA A 7 -7.85 5.00 6.91
N PRO A 8 -8.82 5.94 6.85
CA PRO A 8 -9.81 5.93 5.79
C PRO A 8 -9.18 6.20 4.42
N GLY A 9 -9.75 5.55 3.39
CA GLY A 9 -9.37 5.79 2.00
C GLY A 9 -9.80 7.18 1.55
N ILE A 10 -8.86 7.95 1.03
CA ILE A 10 -9.07 9.30 0.48
C ILE A 10 -8.55 9.34 -0.96
N TYR A 11 -8.98 10.35 -1.74
CA TYR A 11 -8.61 10.47 -3.14
C TYR A 11 -8.46 11.92 -3.62
N ASP A 12 -8.76 12.90 -2.77
CA ASP A 12 -8.58 14.34 -3.04
C ASP A 12 -8.43 15.15 -1.74
N ALA A 13 -8.14 16.43 -1.88
CA ALA A 13 -7.94 17.33 -0.74
C ALA A 13 -9.21 17.54 0.10
N LEU A 14 -10.41 17.44 -0.48
CA LEU A 14 -11.66 17.60 0.26
C LEU A 14 -11.93 16.38 1.15
N THR A 15 -11.82 15.18 0.60
CA THR A 15 -12.00 13.94 1.38
C THR A 15 -10.95 13.81 2.48
N ALA A 16 -9.70 14.20 2.21
CA ALA A 16 -8.64 14.24 3.21
C ALA A 16 -8.97 15.21 4.36
N LEU A 17 -9.39 16.44 4.04
CA LEU A 17 -9.76 17.44 5.04
C LEU A 17 -10.95 17.00 5.90
N ILE A 18 -11.96 16.36 5.29
CA ILE A 18 -13.12 15.83 6.02
C ILE A 18 -12.68 14.73 6.97
N ALA A 19 -11.85 13.80 6.52
CA ALA A 19 -11.36 12.69 7.32
C ALA A 19 -10.51 13.16 8.51
N GLU A 20 -9.59 14.11 8.28
CA GLU A 20 -8.78 14.69 9.36
C GLU A 20 -9.66 15.41 10.40
N ARG A 21 -10.63 16.21 9.96
CA ARG A 21 -11.59 16.90 10.86
C ARG A 21 -12.51 15.94 11.61
N ALA A 22 -12.75 14.75 11.07
CA ALA A 22 -13.47 13.68 11.76
C ALA A 22 -12.62 12.98 12.84
N GLY A 23 -11.33 13.36 12.97
CA GLY A 23 -10.43 12.86 14.02
C GLY A 23 -9.64 11.62 13.64
N PHE A 24 -9.58 11.24 12.35
CA PHE A 24 -8.71 10.16 11.91
C PHE A 24 -7.23 10.59 11.97
N GLU A 25 -6.40 9.73 12.57
CA GLU A 25 -4.99 10.03 12.87
C GLU A 25 -4.04 9.65 11.74
N ALA A 26 -4.50 8.94 10.74
CA ALA A 26 -3.80 8.64 9.49
C ALA A 26 -4.79 8.52 8.35
N LEU A 27 -4.33 8.77 7.12
CA LEU A 27 -5.16 8.71 5.91
C LEU A 27 -4.49 7.84 4.85
N TYR A 28 -5.28 7.13 4.05
CA TYR A 28 -4.77 6.27 2.98
C TYR A 28 -5.15 6.83 1.61
N LEU A 29 -4.17 7.32 0.84
CA LEU A 29 -4.38 7.77 -0.54
C LEU A 29 -4.47 6.55 -1.46
N SER A 30 -5.69 6.27 -1.92
CA SER A 30 -6.02 5.08 -2.70
C SER A 30 -5.83 5.31 -4.20
N GLY A 31 -4.96 4.52 -4.84
CA GLY A 31 -4.79 4.51 -6.31
C GLY A 31 -6.10 4.15 -7.03
N ALA A 32 -6.83 3.15 -6.53
CA ALA A 32 -8.12 2.75 -7.08
C ALA A 32 -9.14 3.91 -7.04
N SER A 33 -9.24 4.62 -5.91
CA SER A 33 -10.18 5.74 -5.78
C SER A 33 -9.80 6.91 -6.68
N ILE A 34 -8.51 7.16 -6.91
CA ILE A 34 -8.05 8.14 -7.91
C ILE A 34 -8.48 7.72 -9.32
N ALA A 35 -8.31 6.43 -9.70
CA ALA A 35 -8.75 5.93 -11.01
C ALA A 35 -10.25 6.13 -11.22
N TYR A 36 -11.07 5.82 -10.20
CA TYR A 36 -12.53 5.99 -10.28
C TYR A 36 -12.95 7.46 -10.39
N THR A 37 -12.38 8.33 -9.57
CA THR A 37 -12.84 9.73 -9.45
C THR A 37 -12.23 10.64 -10.49
N ARG A 38 -10.96 10.43 -10.86
CA ARG A 38 -10.25 11.30 -11.82
C ARG A 38 -10.43 10.84 -13.26
N LEU A 39 -10.47 9.52 -13.51
CA LEU A 39 -10.54 8.95 -14.85
C LEU A 39 -11.90 8.32 -15.19
N GLY A 40 -12.76 8.05 -14.21
CA GLY A 40 -14.00 7.29 -14.41
C GLY A 40 -13.72 5.85 -14.92
N ARG A 41 -12.59 5.27 -14.52
CA ARG A 41 -12.11 3.97 -15.00
C ARG A 41 -11.81 3.02 -13.85
N SER A 42 -11.86 1.72 -14.14
CA SER A 42 -11.42 0.68 -13.21
C SER A 42 -9.92 0.82 -12.91
N ASP A 43 -9.53 0.35 -11.75
CA ASP A 43 -8.15 0.32 -11.28
C ASP A 43 -7.37 -0.81 -11.97
N VAL A 44 -6.76 -0.48 -13.09
CA VAL A 44 -5.98 -1.38 -13.96
C VAL A 44 -4.64 -0.76 -14.40
N GLY A 45 -4.06 0.08 -13.53
CA GLY A 45 -2.75 0.69 -13.77
C GLY A 45 -2.76 1.83 -14.79
N LEU A 46 -3.88 2.56 -14.91
CA LEU A 46 -4.00 3.71 -15.83
C LEU A 46 -3.49 5.03 -15.23
N VAL A 47 -3.56 5.15 -13.89
CA VAL A 47 -3.09 6.35 -13.19
C VAL A 47 -1.56 6.36 -13.20
N THR A 48 -0.98 7.50 -13.51
CA THR A 48 0.47 7.69 -13.54
C THR A 48 1.03 8.14 -12.19
N SER A 49 2.33 7.90 -11.94
CA SER A 49 2.99 8.39 -10.72
C SER A 49 2.87 9.90 -10.55
N SER A 50 2.94 10.66 -11.64
CA SER A 50 2.82 12.12 -11.62
C SER A 50 1.42 12.58 -11.22
N GLU A 51 0.37 11.87 -11.61
CA GLU A 51 -1.00 12.17 -11.20
C GLU A 51 -1.23 11.89 -9.72
N VAL A 52 -0.63 10.82 -9.19
CA VAL A 52 -0.67 10.52 -7.75
C VAL A 52 0.12 11.56 -6.96
N ALA A 53 1.34 11.92 -7.41
CA ALA A 53 2.16 12.94 -6.77
C ALA A 53 1.48 14.32 -6.74
N ASP A 54 0.82 14.74 -7.84
CA ASP A 54 0.03 15.98 -7.89
C ASP A 54 -1.14 15.94 -6.89
N THR A 55 -1.88 14.84 -6.85
CA THR A 55 -2.99 14.65 -5.89
C THR A 55 -2.48 14.72 -4.45
N LEU A 56 -1.40 14.00 -4.15
CA LEU A 56 -0.77 13.96 -2.84
C LEU A 56 -0.31 15.36 -2.38
N ALA A 57 0.36 16.12 -3.25
CA ALA A 57 0.81 17.48 -2.93
C ALA A 57 -0.37 18.40 -2.57
N ARG A 58 -1.47 18.34 -3.32
CA ARG A 58 -2.70 19.10 -3.03
C ARG A 58 -3.36 18.69 -1.71
N ILE A 59 -3.34 17.40 -1.38
CA ILE A 59 -3.80 16.89 -0.08
C ILE A 59 -2.93 17.47 1.03
N ARG A 60 -1.61 17.40 0.90
CA ARG A 60 -0.64 17.87 1.91
C ARG A 60 -0.74 19.36 2.18
N GLU A 61 -1.17 20.19 1.23
CA GLU A 61 -1.46 21.60 1.46
C GLU A 61 -2.62 21.84 2.45
N ARG A 62 -3.44 20.83 2.73
CA ARG A 62 -4.69 20.96 3.50
C ARG A 62 -4.72 20.18 4.80
N VAL A 63 -3.89 19.14 4.95
CA VAL A 63 -3.90 18.23 6.11
C VAL A 63 -2.48 17.98 6.62
N GLU A 64 -2.35 17.78 7.93
CA GLU A 64 -1.10 17.42 8.59
C GLU A 64 -1.01 15.93 8.95
N ALA A 65 -2.15 15.22 8.93
CA ALA A 65 -2.20 13.80 9.27
C ALA A 65 -1.22 12.97 8.40
N PRO A 66 -0.59 11.92 8.95
CA PRO A 66 0.21 10.98 8.20
C PRO A 66 -0.53 10.40 6.99
N LEU A 67 0.16 10.39 5.83
CA LEU A 67 -0.39 9.90 4.57
C LEU A 67 0.29 8.61 4.14
N ILE A 68 -0.49 7.52 4.11
CA ILE A 68 -0.10 6.25 3.49
C ILE A 68 -0.48 6.35 2.01
N VAL A 69 0.46 6.15 1.11
CA VAL A 69 0.26 6.38 -0.33
C VAL A 69 0.42 5.07 -1.09
N ASP A 70 -0.61 4.70 -1.84
CA ASP A 70 -0.56 3.58 -2.78
C ASP A 70 0.32 3.97 -3.99
N ALA A 71 1.46 3.31 -4.13
CA ALA A 71 2.39 3.50 -5.24
C ALA A 71 2.33 2.35 -6.26
N ASP A 72 1.24 1.58 -6.25
CA ASP A 72 1.05 0.44 -7.15
C ASP A 72 2.32 -0.45 -7.18
N THR A 73 2.80 -0.81 -8.36
CA THR A 73 4.02 -1.62 -8.55
C THR A 73 5.32 -0.80 -8.55
N GLY A 74 5.25 0.50 -8.23
CA GLY A 74 6.36 1.44 -8.29
C GLY A 74 6.58 2.04 -9.69
N TYR A 75 5.61 1.86 -10.60
CA TYR A 75 5.56 2.42 -11.97
C TYR A 75 6.72 1.99 -12.88
N GLY A 76 7.25 0.78 -12.66
CA GLY A 76 8.28 0.20 -13.51
C GLY A 76 9.28 -0.68 -12.76
N ASN A 77 10.56 -0.62 -13.16
CA ASN A 77 11.64 -1.36 -12.53
C ASN A 77 12.19 -0.65 -11.27
N ALA A 78 13.28 -1.17 -10.68
CA ALA A 78 13.88 -0.61 -9.48
C ALA A 78 14.31 0.87 -9.63
N LEU A 79 14.75 1.31 -10.82
CA LEU A 79 15.09 2.72 -11.08
C LEU A 79 13.85 3.62 -11.09
N ASN A 80 12.73 3.11 -11.62
CA ASN A 80 11.45 3.81 -11.55
C ASN A 80 10.98 3.93 -10.10
N VAL A 81 11.12 2.88 -9.30
CA VAL A 81 10.79 2.88 -7.87
C VAL A 81 11.58 3.97 -7.12
N GLN A 82 12.88 4.08 -7.36
CA GLN A 82 13.69 5.16 -6.75
C GLN A 82 13.14 6.56 -7.09
N ARG A 83 12.74 6.77 -8.34
CA ARG A 83 12.14 8.03 -8.76
C ARG A 83 10.80 8.27 -8.08
N THR A 84 9.93 7.27 -8.06
CA THR A 84 8.60 7.32 -7.43
C THR A 84 8.70 7.68 -5.95
N VAL A 85 9.59 7.00 -5.21
CA VAL A 85 9.80 7.27 -3.78
C VAL A 85 10.23 8.71 -3.56
N ARG A 86 11.19 9.24 -4.33
CA ARG A 86 11.65 10.62 -4.21
C ARG A 86 10.56 11.64 -4.58
N GLU A 87 9.70 11.32 -5.54
CA GLU A 87 8.57 12.18 -5.92
C GLU A 87 7.51 12.20 -4.83
N PHE A 88 7.13 11.04 -4.30
CA PHE A 88 6.09 10.94 -3.26
C PHE A 88 6.55 11.50 -1.93
N GLU A 89 7.80 11.25 -1.53
CA GLU A 89 8.39 11.86 -0.34
C GLU A 89 8.37 13.39 -0.42
N ARG A 90 8.77 13.99 -1.55
CA ARG A 90 8.68 15.44 -1.77
C ARG A 90 7.24 15.96 -1.76
N ALA A 91 6.30 15.17 -2.23
CA ALA A 91 4.88 15.51 -2.23
C ALA A 91 4.23 15.35 -0.84
N GLY A 92 4.94 14.78 0.13
CA GLY A 92 4.53 14.69 1.54
C GLY A 92 3.97 13.34 1.97
N ALA A 93 4.32 12.24 1.28
CA ALA A 93 4.04 10.90 1.76
C ALA A 93 4.75 10.62 3.08
N THR A 94 4.04 10.01 4.03
CA THR A 94 4.62 9.49 5.27
C THR A 94 4.98 8.01 5.13
N MET A 95 4.15 7.25 4.42
CA MET A 95 4.41 5.85 4.11
C MET A 95 4.07 5.58 2.64
N ILE A 96 4.95 4.85 1.94
CA ILE A 96 4.79 4.51 0.52
C ILE A 96 4.60 3.00 0.41
N GLN A 97 3.45 2.59 -0.12
CA GLN A 97 3.13 1.19 -0.35
C GLN A 97 3.57 0.77 -1.75
N LEU A 98 4.26 -0.37 -1.83
CA LEU A 98 4.67 -1.02 -3.08
C LEU A 98 4.16 -2.45 -3.11
N GLU A 99 3.56 -2.86 -4.23
CA GLU A 99 3.03 -4.21 -4.42
C GLU A 99 3.80 -5.04 -5.44
N ASP A 100 3.72 -6.37 -5.30
CA ASP A 100 4.43 -7.33 -6.14
C ASP A 100 3.66 -7.81 -7.38
N GLN A 101 2.60 -7.12 -7.80
CA GLN A 101 1.89 -7.46 -9.03
C GLN A 101 2.75 -7.21 -10.28
N THR A 102 2.47 -7.97 -11.34
CA THR A 102 2.96 -7.62 -12.69
C THR A 102 2.17 -6.44 -13.23
N PHE A 103 2.79 -5.65 -14.12
CA PHE A 103 2.07 -4.59 -14.84
C PHE A 103 1.48 -5.14 -16.16
N PRO A 104 0.24 -4.78 -16.53
CA PRO A 104 -0.69 -3.89 -15.82
C PRO A 104 -1.31 -4.57 -14.60
N LYS A 105 -1.27 -3.86 -13.46
CA LYS A 105 -1.83 -4.36 -12.20
C LYS A 105 -3.36 -4.33 -12.21
N ARG A 106 -3.96 -4.97 -11.21
CA ARG A 106 -5.40 -4.94 -10.96
C ARG A 106 -5.67 -4.64 -9.49
N CYS A 107 -6.86 -4.12 -9.18
CA CYS A 107 -7.30 -3.98 -7.80
C CYS A 107 -7.14 -5.31 -7.05
N GLY A 108 -6.63 -5.28 -5.83
CA GLY A 108 -6.31 -6.48 -5.02
C GLY A 108 -7.48 -7.43 -4.79
N HIS A 109 -8.71 -6.92 -4.82
CA HIS A 109 -9.93 -7.72 -4.67
C HIS A 109 -10.44 -8.32 -5.99
N LEU A 110 -9.85 -7.98 -7.15
CA LEU A 110 -10.20 -8.57 -8.45
C LEU A 110 -9.40 -9.86 -8.72
N ASP A 111 -9.95 -10.69 -9.59
CA ASP A 111 -9.30 -11.92 -10.07
C ASP A 111 -8.40 -11.64 -11.29
N GLY A 112 -7.57 -12.63 -11.66
CA GLY A 112 -6.69 -12.56 -12.83
C GLY A 112 -5.44 -11.72 -12.60
N LYS A 113 -5.02 -11.55 -11.34
CA LYS A 113 -3.71 -10.99 -10.98
C LYS A 113 -2.59 -11.97 -11.29
N SER A 114 -1.39 -11.43 -11.47
CA SER A 114 -0.13 -12.19 -11.48
C SER A 114 0.92 -11.40 -10.71
N VAL A 115 1.92 -12.09 -10.19
CA VAL A 115 2.96 -11.48 -9.36
C VAL A 115 4.32 -11.66 -10.00
N ILE A 116 5.21 -10.69 -9.77
CA ILE A 116 6.62 -10.77 -10.17
C ILE A 116 7.38 -11.74 -9.25
N GLY A 117 8.57 -12.16 -9.66
CA GLY A 117 9.43 -13.00 -8.82
C GLY A 117 9.81 -12.29 -7.51
N THR A 118 9.88 -13.07 -6.42
CA THR A 118 10.20 -12.55 -5.07
C THR A 118 11.53 -11.78 -5.06
N ASN A 119 12.55 -12.25 -5.78
CA ASN A 119 13.85 -11.56 -5.85
C ASN A 119 13.76 -10.21 -6.57
N GLU A 120 12.93 -10.10 -7.59
CA GLU A 120 12.67 -8.83 -8.29
C GLU A 120 11.99 -7.84 -7.34
N MET A 121 10.96 -8.27 -6.63
CA MET A 121 10.30 -7.42 -5.63
C MET A 121 11.27 -7.00 -4.52
N CYS A 122 12.11 -7.91 -4.00
CA CYS A 122 13.16 -7.56 -3.04
C CYS A 122 14.12 -6.50 -3.60
N GLY A 123 14.44 -6.56 -4.89
CA GLY A 123 15.23 -5.53 -5.57
C GLY A 123 14.55 -4.17 -5.58
N LYS A 124 13.25 -4.14 -5.88
CA LYS A 124 12.42 -2.91 -5.84
C LYS A 124 12.32 -2.34 -4.42
N LEU A 125 12.11 -3.18 -3.40
CA LEU A 125 12.00 -2.74 -2.01
C LEU A 125 13.31 -2.13 -1.50
N ARG A 126 14.45 -2.76 -1.78
CA ARG A 126 15.78 -2.18 -1.45
C ARG A 126 16.00 -0.86 -2.17
N ALA A 127 15.63 -0.78 -3.45
CA ALA A 127 15.72 0.47 -4.20
C ALA A 127 14.83 1.58 -3.61
N ALA A 128 13.66 1.23 -3.06
CA ALA A 128 12.80 2.17 -2.35
C ALA A 128 13.44 2.68 -1.06
N LEU A 129 13.97 1.76 -0.24
CA LEU A 129 14.66 2.09 1.01
C LEU A 129 15.90 2.96 0.77
N ASP A 130 16.70 2.65 -0.24
CA ASP A 130 17.88 3.42 -0.62
C ASP A 130 17.53 4.81 -1.20
N ALA A 131 16.34 4.98 -1.75
CA ALA A 131 15.94 6.22 -2.40
C ALA A 131 15.36 7.25 -1.45
N ARG A 132 14.81 6.85 -0.31
CA ARG A 132 14.26 7.77 0.69
C ARG A 132 15.35 8.69 1.24
N ARG A 133 14.99 9.92 1.54
CA ARG A 133 15.89 10.94 2.07
C ARG A 133 15.82 11.06 3.59
N SER A 134 14.72 10.58 4.17
CA SER A 134 14.47 10.56 5.60
C SER A 134 14.05 9.17 6.03
N ASP A 135 14.52 8.72 7.18
CA ASP A 135 14.05 7.49 7.82
C ASP A 135 12.61 7.62 8.34
N ASP A 136 12.06 8.85 8.41
CA ASP A 136 10.66 9.10 8.72
C ASP A 136 9.73 8.75 7.53
N THR A 137 10.27 8.61 6.31
CA THR A 137 9.52 8.11 5.16
C THR A 137 9.52 6.59 5.18
N LEU A 138 8.39 6.00 5.52
CA LEU A 138 8.25 4.55 5.71
C LEU A 138 7.95 3.83 4.38
N VAL A 139 8.41 2.59 4.25
CA VAL A 139 8.14 1.71 3.11
C VAL A 139 7.29 0.53 3.57
N LEU A 140 6.11 0.38 2.97
CA LEU A 140 5.20 -0.74 3.19
C LEU A 140 5.28 -1.70 2.00
N ALA A 141 5.61 -2.96 2.27
CA ALA A 141 5.60 -4.00 1.25
C ALA A 141 4.26 -4.73 1.24
N ARG A 142 3.59 -4.72 0.08
CA ARG A 142 2.36 -5.46 -0.16
C ARG A 142 2.64 -6.69 -1.04
N THR A 143 2.03 -7.83 -0.69
CA THR A 143 1.98 -9.00 -1.55
C THR A 143 0.55 -9.34 -1.94
N ASP A 144 0.32 -9.58 -3.21
CA ASP A 144 -0.91 -10.09 -3.79
C ASP A 144 -0.86 -11.60 -4.06
N ALA A 145 0.20 -12.28 -3.61
CA ALA A 145 0.45 -13.69 -3.88
C ALA A 145 -0.60 -14.63 -3.29
N LEU A 146 -1.33 -14.22 -2.23
CA LEU A 146 -2.39 -15.06 -1.66
C LEU A 146 -3.42 -15.52 -2.71
N GLY A 147 -3.82 -14.58 -3.58
CA GLY A 147 -4.78 -14.88 -4.64
C GLY A 147 -4.22 -15.62 -5.85
N VAL A 148 -2.90 -15.75 -5.97
CA VAL A 148 -2.18 -16.31 -7.13
C VAL A 148 -1.47 -17.62 -6.78
N GLU A 149 -0.75 -17.65 -5.66
CA GLU A 149 0.14 -18.74 -5.24
C GLU A 149 -0.31 -19.41 -3.93
N GLY A 150 -1.29 -18.85 -3.23
CA GLY A 150 -1.81 -19.35 -1.96
C GLY A 150 -1.16 -18.72 -0.73
N LEU A 151 -1.68 -19.12 0.46
CA LEU A 151 -1.33 -18.49 1.72
C LEU A 151 0.15 -18.67 2.08
N GLU A 152 0.68 -19.89 2.01
CA GLU A 152 2.07 -20.13 2.44
C GLU A 152 3.06 -19.37 1.57
N ALA A 153 2.87 -19.33 0.26
CA ALA A 153 3.70 -18.53 -0.64
C ALA A 153 3.64 -17.04 -0.32
N ALA A 154 2.45 -16.51 0.02
CA ALA A 154 2.30 -15.11 0.44
C ALA A 154 3.05 -14.84 1.76
N LEU A 155 2.99 -15.75 2.72
CA LEU A 155 3.72 -15.63 3.99
C LEU A 155 5.24 -15.73 3.79
N GLU A 156 5.72 -16.60 2.92
CA GLU A 156 7.15 -16.70 2.56
C GLU A 156 7.65 -15.44 1.86
N ARG A 157 6.86 -14.86 0.96
CA ARG A 157 7.17 -13.57 0.33
C ARG A 157 7.26 -12.46 1.36
N ALA A 158 6.29 -12.37 2.28
CA ALA A 158 6.30 -11.38 3.36
C ALA A 158 7.55 -11.48 4.24
N GLU A 159 8.02 -12.71 4.58
CA GLU A 159 9.31 -12.91 5.26
C GLU A 159 10.49 -12.34 4.47
N ARG A 160 10.53 -12.61 3.17
CA ARG A 160 11.60 -12.10 2.31
C ARG A 160 11.57 -10.58 2.20
N TYR A 161 10.38 -9.97 2.19
CA TYR A 161 10.23 -8.51 2.15
C TYR A 161 10.62 -7.87 3.48
N LEU A 162 10.23 -8.47 4.59
CA LEU A 162 10.69 -8.04 5.91
C LEU A 162 12.21 -8.12 6.06
N ALA A 163 12.83 -9.17 5.53
CA ALA A 163 14.29 -9.30 5.49
C ALA A 163 15.01 -8.25 4.61
N CYS A 164 14.28 -7.53 3.74
CA CYS A 164 14.82 -6.38 3.02
C CYS A 164 14.88 -5.11 3.88
N GLY A 165 14.21 -5.09 5.06
CA GLY A 165 14.22 -3.95 5.97
C GLY A 165 13.02 -3.00 5.81
N VAL A 166 11.90 -3.48 5.23
CA VAL A 166 10.67 -2.67 5.11
C VAL A 166 10.06 -2.39 6.48
N ASP A 167 9.36 -1.26 6.58
CA ASP A 167 8.83 -0.73 7.85
C ASP A 167 7.43 -1.25 8.17
N ALA A 168 6.70 -1.79 7.19
CA ALA A 168 5.38 -2.39 7.38
C ALA A 168 5.09 -3.46 6.33
N LEU A 169 4.14 -4.36 6.62
CA LEU A 169 3.69 -5.42 5.72
C LEU A 169 2.19 -5.33 5.44
N PHE A 170 1.81 -5.75 4.24
CA PHE A 170 0.43 -5.92 3.83
C PHE A 170 0.28 -7.21 2.99
N ILE A 171 -0.51 -8.16 3.49
CA ILE A 171 -0.89 -9.36 2.75
C ILE A 171 -2.32 -9.16 2.26
N GLU A 172 -2.47 -8.92 0.95
CA GLU A 172 -3.75 -8.54 0.37
C GLU A 172 -4.73 -9.70 0.32
N ALA A 173 -6.01 -9.39 0.57
CA ALA A 173 -7.16 -10.28 0.41
C ALA A 173 -7.11 -11.55 1.27
N LEU A 174 -6.65 -11.47 2.52
CA LEU A 174 -6.87 -12.51 3.52
C LEU A 174 -8.39 -12.73 3.66
N ARG A 175 -8.85 -13.98 3.51
CA ARG A 175 -10.27 -14.31 3.31
C ARG A 175 -10.98 -14.80 4.56
N THR A 176 -10.23 -15.26 5.55
CA THR A 176 -10.80 -15.81 6.77
C THR A 176 -10.10 -15.28 8.02
N PRO A 177 -10.77 -15.26 9.17
CA PRO A 177 -10.14 -14.91 10.44
C PRO A 177 -8.89 -15.75 10.74
N GLU A 178 -8.91 -17.05 10.41
CA GLU A 178 -7.79 -17.97 10.65
C GLU A 178 -6.56 -17.58 9.81
N GLN A 179 -6.75 -17.11 8.58
CA GLN A 179 -5.66 -16.59 7.74
C GLN A 179 -5.10 -15.30 8.33
N MET A 180 -5.97 -14.42 8.83
CA MET A 180 -5.55 -13.18 9.51
C MET A 180 -4.77 -13.50 10.79
N ASP A 181 -5.25 -14.42 11.62
CA ASP A 181 -4.57 -14.87 12.84
C ASP A 181 -3.20 -15.49 12.52
N THR A 182 -3.11 -16.29 11.48
CA THR A 182 -1.84 -16.88 11.02
C THR A 182 -0.83 -15.79 10.64
N ALA A 183 -1.25 -14.82 9.83
CA ALA A 183 -0.41 -13.69 9.43
C ALA A 183 0.00 -12.82 10.64
N CYS A 184 -0.95 -12.48 11.52
CA CYS A 184 -0.69 -11.68 12.72
C CYS A 184 0.27 -12.41 13.68
N THR A 185 0.07 -13.71 13.94
CA THR A 185 0.95 -14.51 14.79
C THR A 185 2.38 -14.52 14.27
N ARG A 186 2.55 -14.57 12.95
CA ARG A 186 3.87 -14.63 12.31
C ARG A 186 4.60 -13.29 12.28
N PHE A 187 3.88 -12.17 12.12
CA PHE A 187 4.50 -10.88 11.81
C PHE A 187 4.20 -9.73 12.79
N ALA A 188 3.03 -9.69 13.45
CA ALA A 188 2.58 -8.49 14.16
C ALA A 188 3.45 -8.07 15.36
N THR A 189 4.24 -8.99 15.93
CA THR A 189 5.21 -8.66 16.99
C THR A 189 6.54 -8.12 16.45
N ARG A 190 6.74 -8.18 15.13
CA ARG A 190 8.01 -7.83 14.45
C ARG A 190 7.87 -6.56 13.62
N VAL A 191 6.68 -6.30 13.06
CA VAL A 191 6.43 -5.20 12.15
C VAL A 191 4.95 -4.84 12.17
N PRO A 192 4.56 -3.55 12.02
CA PRO A 192 3.18 -3.16 11.79
C PRO A 192 2.61 -3.83 10.56
N MET A 193 1.33 -4.21 10.63
CA MET A 193 0.62 -4.80 9.50
C MET A 193 -0.58 -3.95 9.10
N LEU A 194 -0.79 -3.79 7.78
CA LEU A 194 -1.98 -3.17 7.22
C LEU A 194 -2.99 -4.25 6.84
N ALA A 195 -4.27 -4.04 7.17
CA ALA A 195 -5.39 -4.83 6.69
C ALA A 195 -6.37 -3.92 5.93
N ASN A 196 -6.73 -4.33 4.71
CA ASN A 196 -7.63 -3.55 3.86
C ASN A 196 -9.06 -4.09 3.95
N MET A 197 -9.94 -3.34 4.61
CA MET A 197 -11.34 -3.68 4.85
C MET A 197 -12.25 -3.00 3.82
N VAL A 198 -12.10 -3.38 2.54
CA VAL A 198 -12.92 -2.83 1.45
C VAL A 198 -14.34 -3.37 1.55
N GLU A 199 -15.33 -2.48 1.49
CA GLU A 199 -16.74 -2.84 1.45
C GLU A 199 -17.04 -3.73 0.23
N GLY A 200 -17.66 -4.89 0.47
CA GLY A 200 -17.87 -5.90 -0.58
C GLY A 200 -16.60 -6.63 -1.05
N GLY A 201 -15.46 -6.41 -0.39
CA GLY A 201 -14.19 -7.05 -0.70
C GLY A 201 -14.05 -8.48 -0.18
N LYS A 202 -12.88 -9.07 -0.38
CA LYS A 202 -12.59 -10.48 0.00
C LYS A 202 -12.23 -10.63 1.48
N THR A 203 -11.70 -9.58 2.10
CA THR A 203 -11.31 -9.60 3.51
C THR A 203 -12.52 -9.36 4.40
N PRO A 204 -12.80 -10.24 5.38
CA PRO A 204 -13.96 -10.08 6.26
C PRO A 204 -13.78 -8.84 7.15
N LEU A 205 -14.88 -8.10 7.33
CA LEU A 205 -14.90 -6.98 8.28
C LEU A 205 -14.71 -7.50 9.71
N GLN A 206 -13.81 -6.89 10.45
CA GLN A 206 -13.55 -7.16 11.86
C GLN A 206 -13.77 -5.86 12.65
N SER A 207 -14.14 -5.98 13.93
CA SER A 207 -14.13 -4.83 14.83
C SER A 207 -12.68 -4.42 15.16
N ALA A 208 -12.43 -3.14 15.26
CA ALA A 208 -11.16 -2.59 15.71
C ALA A 208 -10.89 -2.91 17.20
#